data_c790674dda0345888bc90bc960d544f5
#
_entry.id   c790674dda0345888bc90bc960d544f5
#
_cell.length_a   1.000
_cell.length_b   1.000
_cell.length_c   1.000
_cell.angle_alpha   90.00
_cell.angle_beta   90.00
_cell.angle_gamma   90.00
#
_symmetry.space_group_name_H-M   'P 1'
#
loop_
_entity.id
_entity.type
_entity.pdbx_description
1 polymer ?
#
loop_
_entity_poly.entity_id
_entity_poly.type
_entity_poly.pdbx_seq_one_letter_code
_entity_poly.pdbx_strand_id
1 'polypeptide(L)'
;MKVVTFNIRCDYGQDGLNEFANRKELILRKINQEKPDIIGFQEVLPHVAKWLKENLNEYYVIGCGRGANLRDEQMSIAYHRDRINLISMETWWLSQTPDVPGSRYEEQSSCPRTAT
;
A
#
# COMPACT_ATOMS: atom_id res chain seq x y z
N MET A 1 9.98 -4.47 18.23
CA MET A 1 9.50 -4.25 16.84
C MET A 1 8.06 -3.71 16.88
N LYS A 2 7.77 -2.61 16.18
CA LYS A 2 6.44 -1.99 16.08
C LYS A 2 5.91 -2.15 14.67
N VAL A 3 4.80 -2.85 14.52
CA VAL A 3 4.12 -3.06 13.24
C VAL A 3 2.78 -2.31 13.26
N VAL A 4 2.48 -1.59 12.19
CA VAL A 4 1.25 -0.80 12.05
C VAL A 4 0.52 -1.24 10.77
N THR A 5 -0.79 -1.38 10.84
CA THR A 5 -1.66 -1.46 9.66
C THR A 5 -2.36 -0.12 9.47
N PHE A 6 -2.40 0.38 8.23
CA PHE A 6 -2.89 1.71 7.92
C PHE A 6 -3.65 1.73 6.59
N ASN A 7 -4.98 1.69 6.66
CA ASN A 7 -5.78 2.02 5.49
C ASN A 7 -5.67 3.52 5.24
N ILE A 8 -5.04 3.90 4.12
CA ILE A 8 -4.74 5.30 3.79
C ILE A 8 -5.94 6.03 3.16
N ARG A 9 -7.01 5.32 2.87
CA ARG A 9 -8.20 5.76 2.15
C ARG A 9 -7.91 6.06 0.68
N CYS A 10 -8.57 5.34 -0.19
CA CYS A 10 -8.41 5.44 -1.65
C CYS A 10 -8.75 6.84 -2.17
N ASP A 11 -7.85 7.40 -2.97
CA ASP A 11 -7.93 8.78 -3.46
C ASP A 11 -8.53 8.84 -4.87
N TYR A 12 -9.82 8.59 -4.97
CA TYR A 12 -10.59 8.73 -6.22
C TYR A 12 -11.22 10.12 -6.44
N GLY A 13 -10.87 11.11 -5.58
CA GLY A 13 -11.38 12.47 -5.69
C GLY A 13 -12.82 12.66 -5.21
N GLN A 14 -13.32 11.79 -4.33
CA GLN A 14 -14.70 11.84 -3.82
C GLN A 14 -14.83 12.37 -2.38
N ASP A 15 -13.72 12.63 -1.70
CA ASP A 15 -13.70 12.90 -0.26
C ASP A 15 -13.72 14.42 0.10
N GLY A 16 -13.79 15.32 -0.88
CA GLY A 16 -13.86 16.77 -0.66
C GLY A 16 -12.72 17.28 0.23
N LEU A 17 -13.03 17.86 1.37
CA LEU A 17 -12.01 18.38 2.31
C LEU A 17 -11.12 17.28 2.91
N ASN A 18 -11.54 16.03 2.86
CA ASN A 18 -10.78 14.87 3.34
C ASN A 18 -10.00 14.14 2.24
N GLU A 19 -9.86 14.73 1.06
CA GLU A 19 -9.02 14.21 -0.01
C GLU A 19 -7.57 13.98 0.46
N PHE A 20 -6.89 13.04 -0.18
CA PHE A 20 -5.51 12.69 0.15
C PHE A 20 -4.59 13.91 0.17
N ALA A 21 -4.75 14.84 -0.76
CA ALA A 21 -3.96 16.07 -0.84
C ALA A 21 -3.98 16.87 0.48
N ASN A 22 -5.13 16.92 1.16
CA ASN A 22 -5.31 17.65 2.42
C ASN A 22 -4.85 16.85 3.65
N ARG A 23 -4.62 15.54 3.52
CA ARG A 23 -4.22 14.65 4.62
C ARG A 23 -2.73 14.32 4.65
N LYS A 24 -1.99 14.64 3.61
CA LYS A 24 -0.57 14.29 3.42
C LYS A 24 0.30 14.61 4.63
N GLU A 25 0.24 15.85 5.08
CA GLU A 25 1.05 16.32 6.22
C GLU A 25 0.67 15.62 7.53
N LEU A 26 -0.61 15.34 7.73
CA LEU A 26 -1.10 14.63 8.90
C LEU A 26 -0.60 13.17 8.90
N ILE A 27 -0.61 12.52 7.73
CA ILE A 27 -0.10 11.16 7.55
C ILE A 27 1.38 11.09 7.90
N LEU A 28 2.21 11.98 7.32
CA LEU A 28 3.64 12.04 7.60
C LEU A 28 3.92 12.30 9.08
N ARG A 29 3.23 13.29 9.64
CA ARG A 29 3.37 13.62 11.06
C ARG A 29 3.04 12.43 11.94
N LYS A 30 1.98 11.68 11.64
CA LYS A 30 1.59 10.50 12.41
C LYS A 30 2.64 9.39 12.30
N ILE A 31 3.14 9.10 11.12
CA ILE A 31 4.19 8.09 10.91
C ILE A 31 5.48 8.49 11.64
N ASN A 32 5.90 9.75 11.53
CA ASN A 32 7.09 10.27 12.20
C ASN A 32 6.97 10.26 13.73
N GLN A 33 5.77 10.48 14.25
CA GLN A 33 5.49 10.40 15.70
C GLN A 33 5.53 8.95 16.20
N GLU A 34 4.91 8.03 15.47
CA GLU A 34 4.79 6.62 15.86
C GLU A 34 6.08 5.82 15.62
N LYS A 35 6.89 6.22 14.63
CA LYS A 35 8.15 5.57 14.24
C LYS A 35 8.04 4.05 14.15
N PRO A 36 7.10 3.49 13.38
CA PRO A 36 6.97 2.05 13.24
C PRO A 36 8.18 1.44 12.53
N ASP A 37 8.44 0.17 12.79
CA ASP A 37 9.44 -0.60 12.04
C ASP A 37 8.89 -1.06 10.69
N ILE A 38 7.60 -1.43 10.67
CA ILE A 38 6.88 -1.90 9.47
C ILE A 38 5.50 -1.26 9.44
N ILE A 39 5.05 -0.84 8.24
CA ILE A 39 3.69 -0.36 7.99
C ILE A 39 3.09 -1.15 6.83
N GLY A 40 1.96 -1.83 7.07
CA GLY A 40 1.13 -2.39 6.01
C GLY A 40 0.06 -1.38 5.61
N PHE A 41 0.19 -0.80 4.42
CA PHE A 41 -0.79 0.13 3.87
C PHE A 41 -1.86 -0.59 3.05
N GLN A 42 -3.10 -0.11 3.09
CA GLN A 42 -4.19 -0.52 2.23
C GLN A 42 -4.72 0.68 1.44
N GLU A 43 -5.39 0.41 0.33
CA GLU A 43 -6.03 1.40 -0.56
C GLU A 43 -5.04 2.40 -1.18
N VAL A 44 -3.85 1.95 -1.49
CA VAL A 44 -2.80 2.80 -2.05
C VAL A 44 -2.89 2.83 -3.58
N LEU A 45 -3.29 3.95 -4.16
CA LEU A 45 -3.24 4.17 -5.60
C LEU A 45 -1.81 4.48 -6.09
N PRO A 46 -1.50 4.31 -7.38
CA PRO A 46 -0.14 4.49 -7.91
C PRO A 46 0.50 5.86 -7.58
N HIS A 47 -0.28 6.95 -7.63
CA HIS A 47 0.22 8.28 -7.29
C HIS A 47 0.49 8.44 -5.79
N VAL A 48 -0.31 7.77 -4.94
CA VAL A 48 -0.10 7.73 -3.48
C VAL A 48 1.14 6.92 -3.15
N ALA A 49 1.34 5.76 -3.82
CA ALA A 49 2.55 4.94 -3.67
C ALA A 49 3.82 5.72 -4.04
N LYS A 50 3.77 6.48 -5.14
CA LYS A 50 4.86 7.37 -5.55
C LYS A 50 5.15 8.40 -4.46
N TRP A 51 4.12 9.07 -3.95
CA TRP A 51 4.26 10.06 -2.89
C TRP A 51 4.85 9.46 -1.60
N LEU A 52 4.41 8.26 -1.19
CA LEU A 52 4.96 7.56 -0.04
C LEU A 52 6.46 7.30 -0.21
N LYS A 53 6.88 6.82 -1.39
CA LYS A 53 8.30 6.60 -1.73
C LYS A 53 9.16 7.86 -1.68
N GLU A 54 8.58 8.99 -2.09
CA GLU A 54 9.28 10.27 -2.13
C GLU A 54 9.35 10.98 -0.77
N ASN A 55 8.46 10.68 0.16
CA ASN A 55 8.31 11.42 1.42
C ASN A 55 8.64 10.62 2.68
N LEU A 56 8.62 9.28 2.63
CA LEU A 56 9.03 8.44 3.74
C LEU A 56 10.53 8.12 3.67
N ASN A 57 11.37 9.12 3.92
CA ASN A 57 12.83 9.04 3.72
C ASN A 57 13.54 7.96 4.53
N GLU A 58 12.99 7.56 5.68
CA GLU A 58 13.55 6.52 6.56
C GLU A 58 13.04 5.11 6.20
N TYR A 59 12.19 4.99 5.15
CA TYR A 59 11.54 3.74 4.77
C TYR A 59 11.81 3.37 3.31
N TYR A 60 11.83 2.07 3.04
CA TYR A 60 11.57 1.56 1.71
C TYR A 60 10.08 1.23 1.58
N VAL A 61 9.47 1.61 0.47
CA VAL A 61 8.05 1.31 0.17
C VAL A 61 7.98 0.38 -1.03
N ILE A 62 7.40 -0.79 -0.83
CA ILE A 62 7.29 -1.87 -1.80
C ILE A 62 5.83 -2.29 -2.01
N GLY A 63 5.56 -2.98 -3.10
CA GLY A 63 4.24 -3.46 -3.49
C GLY A 63 3.92 -3.15 -4.94
N CYS A 64 2.87 -3.76 -5.47
CA CYS A 64 2.33 -3.50 -6.80
C CYS A 64 0.81 -3.45 -6.77
N GLY A 65 0.20 -2.81 -7.78
CA GLY A 65 -1.25 -2.72 -7.91
C GLY A 65 -1.88 -4.06 -8.29
N ARG A 66 -3.11 -4.25 -7.89
CA ARG A 66 -3.88 -5.51 -8.05
C ARG A 66 -4.32 -5.80 -9.50
N GLY A 67 -4.31 -4.81 -10.38
CA GLY A 67 -4.71 -4.98 -11.78
C GLY A 67 -3.74 -5.86 -12.57
N ALA A 68 -4.19 -6.38 -13.73
CA ALA A 68 -3.38 -7.21 -14.61
C ALA A 68 -2.09 -6.50 -15.12
N ASN A 69 -2.13 -5.18 -15.19
CA ASN A 69 -0.99 -4.33 -15.54
C ASN A 69 -0.18 -3.85 -14.33
N LEU A 70 -0.41 -4.44 -13.16
CA LEU A 70 0.18 -4.09 -11.86
C LEU A 70 -0.12 -2.65 -11.40
N ARG A 71 -1.18 -2.04 -11.96
CA ARG A 71 -1.74 -0.77 -11.53
C ARG A 71 -3.00 -0.99 -10.69
N ASP A 72 -3.69 0.12 -10.32
CA ASP A 72 -4.82 0.11 -9.40
C ASP A 72 -4.37 0.09 -7.94
N GLU A 73 -5.29 -0.10 -7.02
CA GLU A 73 -4.99 -0.19 -5.59
C GLU A 73 -3.95 -1.28 -5.28
N GLN A 74 -3.04 -0.96 -4.41
CA GLN A 74 -2.03 -1.91 -3.92
C GLN A 74 -2.03 -2.03 -2.40
N MET A 75 -1.63 -3.20 -1.93
CA MET A 75 -1.27 -3.47 -0.54
C MET A 75 0.22 -3.20 -0.40
N SER A 76 0.57 -1.95 -0.03
CA SER A 76 1.98 -1.56 0.08
C SER A 76 2.53 -1.86 1.46
N ILE A 77 3.79 -2.25 1.51
CA ILE A 77 4.53 -2.38 2.76
C ILE A 77 5.64 -1.32 2.78
N ALA A 78 5.69 -0.54 3.87
CA ALA A 78 6.86 0.26 4.19
C ALA A 78 7.63 -0.38 5.34
N TYR A 79 8.96 -0.44 5.23
CA TYR A 79 9.82 -0.93 6.31
C TYR A 79 11.00 0.00 6.52
N HIS A 80 11.38 0.18 7.78
CA HIS A 80 12.46 1.10 8.17
C HIS A 80 13.80 0.55 7.67
N ARG A 81 14.49 1.35 6.83
CA ARG A 81 15.70 0.94 6.09
C ARG A 81 16.86 0.51 6.96
N ASP A 82 17.01 1.12 8.16
CA ASP A 82 18.15 0.87 9.04
C ASP A 82 17.86 -0.17 10.12
N ARG A 83 16.60 -0.62 10.24
CA ARG A 83 16.17 -1.60 11.26
C ARG A 83 15.68 -2.91 10.72
N ILE A 84 15.24 -2.92 9.45
CA ILE A 84 14.67 -4.10 8.80
C ILE A 84 15.44 -4.39 7.52
N ASN A 85 15.83 -5.65 7.34
CA ASN A 85 16.42 -6.14 6.11
C ASN A 85 15.42 -7.02 5.36
N LEU A 86 15.10 -6.64 4.13
CA LEU A 86 14.20 -7.42 3.27
C LEU A 86 14.97 -8.61 2.68
N ILE A 87 14.49 -9.83 2.91
CA ILE A 87 15.07 -11.05 2.35
C ILE A 87 14.34 -11.46 1.07
N SER A 88 13.00 -11.43 1.10
CA SER A 88 12.15 -11.75 -0.05
C SER A 88 10.82 -11.03 0.04
N MET A 89 10.16 -10.86 -1.10
CA MET A 89 8.82 -10.28 -1.20
C MET A 89 8.08 -10.97 -2.34
N GLU A 90 6.82 -11.27 -2.09
CA GLU A 90 5.90 -11.76 -3.10
C GLU A 90 4.55 -11.05 -2.97
N THR A 91 3.82 -10.96 -4.06
CA THR A 91 2.43 -10.49 -4.08
C THR A 91 1.58 -11.55 -4.75
N TRP A 92 0.53 -11.99 -4.07
CA TRP A 92 -0.40 -13.01 -4.56
C TRP A 92 -1.80 -12.44 -4.75
N TRP A 93 -2.45 -12.88 -5.81
CA TRP A 93 -3.86 -12.60 -6.07
C TRP A 93 -4.73 -13.63 -5.37
N LEU A 94 -5.76 -13.19 -4.68
CA LEU A 94 -6.73 -14.07 -4.02
C LEU A 94 -7.64 -14.69 -5.08
N SER A 95 -7.18 -15.78 -5.68
CA SER A 95 -7.80 -16.50 -6.78
C SER A 95 -7.35 -17.97 -6.83
N GLN A 96 -7.88 -18.74 -7.80
CA GLN A 96 -7.37 -20.09 -8.07
C GLN A 96 -5.99 -20.09 -8.76
N THR A 97 -5.57 -18.95 -9.29
CA THR A 97 -4.26 -18.74 -9.95
C THR A 97 -3.54 -17.58 -9.30
N PRO A 98 -3.02 -17.75 -8.08
CA PRO A 98 -2.50 -16.63 -7.28
C PRO A 98 -1.31 -15.90 -7.90
N ASP A 99 -0.54 -16.58 -8.77
CA ASP A 99 0.62 -16.01 -9.46
C ASP A 99 0.26 -15.21 -10.73
N VAL A 100 -1.03 -15.17 -11.10
CA VAL A 100 -1.47 -14.47 -12.31
C VAL A 100 -1.99 -13.09 -11.96
N PRO A 101 -1.29 -12.00 -12.35
CA PRO A 101 -1.72 -10.63 -12.12
C PRO A 101 -3.14 -10.36 -12.63
N GLY A 102 -3.96 -9.73 -11.79
CA GLY A 102 -5.34 -9.41 -12.11
C GLY A 102 -6.33 -10.56 -11.96
N SER A 103 -5.87 -11.75 -11.59
CA SER A 103 -6.76 -12.89 -11.34
C SER A 103 -7.68 -12.67 -10.14
N ARG A 104 -8.84 -13.31 -10.12
CA ARG A 104 -9.87 -13.17 -9.08
C ARG A 104 -10.76 -14.40 -9.03
N TYR A 105 -11.51 -14.55 -7.95
CA TYR A 105 -12.64 -15.45 -7.89
C TYR A 105 -13.85 -14.76 -8.54
N GLU A 106 -14.36 -15.29 -9.64
CA GLU A 106 -15.43 -14.67 -10.43
C GLU A 106 -16.73 -14.50 -9.63
N GLU A 107 -17.02 -15.43 -8.74
CA GLU A 107 -18.23 -15.44 -7.93
C GLU A 107 -18.24 -14.46 -6.75
N GLN A 108 -17.08 -13.98 -6.34
CA GLN A 108 -16.92 -13.27 -5.05
C GLN A 108 -16.50 -11.82 -5.15
N SER A 109 -16.01 -11.36 -6.28
CA SER A 109 -15.46 -10.00 -6.38
C SER A 109 -15.50 -9.43 -7.78
N SER A 110 -15.99 -8.20 -7.90
CA SER A 110 -15.91 -7.41 -9.13
C SER A 110 -14.49 -6.95 -9.48
N CYS A 111 -13.56 -7.01 -8.53
CA CYS A 111 -12.17 -6.59 -8.71
C CYS A 111 -11.20 -7.56 -8.04
N PRO A 112 -9.95 -7.66 -8.54
CA PRO A 112 -8.91 -8.47 -7.92
C PRO A 112 -8.61 -8.04 -6.48
N ARG A 113 -8.15 -8.98 -5.67
CA ARG A 113 -7.65 -8.75 -4.31
C ARG A 113 -6.27 -9.35 -4.20
N THR A 114 -5.38 -8.69 -3.46
CA THR A 114 -3.99 -9.15 -3.30
C THR A 114 -3.59 -9.20 -1.84
N ALA A 115 -2.58 -10.02 -1.57
CA ALA A 115 -1.77 -9.99 -0.36
C ALA A 115 -0.29 -9.81 -0.76
N THR A 116 0.41 -8.93 -0.06
CA THR A 116 1.85 -8.70 -0.22
C THR A 116 2.57 -9.00 1.08
#